data_3cf17a6f0d39da46f1001e4c74994552
#
_entry.id   3cf17a6f0d39da46f1001e4c74994552
#
_cell.length_a   1.000
_cell.length_b   1.000
_cell.length_c   1.000
_cell.angle_alpha   90.00
_cell.angle_beta   90.00
_cell.angle_gamma   90.00
#
_symmetry.space_group_name_H-M   'P 1'
#
loop_
_entity.id
_entity.type
_entity.pdbx_description
1 polymer ?
#
loop_
_entity_poly.entity_id
_entity_poly.type
_entity_poly.pdbx_seq_one_letter_code
_entity_poly.pdbx_strand_id
1 'polypeptide(L)'
;MADQSNLRVVADANAKTSEENQVKQQETVAEAPSSSSAPAAAVAAPGGNKVRRRRSLTRPVLFALLAAALVAAGYYYVNGGQVMSTDNAYIQADMVGVTTDVSGIVNEINVRENEAVKAGQVLFSLRTDSFKIALDGAKAQLGVQRNQIMNLKASYQQSLAEITQAQADLPYYQEQFDRQQNLVNNGSATQSAYDEAKHNLEAAQQKVTVAKAEAATTLAQLGGSADQPIEENPLYLQAKSNVDNAQRELDHSVVKAPFDGIVTNVNALQVGSYLQASQQGFSLVATDHLWIAASPKETELTYVKPGQTAEIYVDTYPGVTWKGKVESISPASGSSFALLPAQNTTGNWVKVVQRIPMRVSIEDTQGKPPLRVGMSTVVDVETGHARGLPDFVNKLLGRPQGGDDE
;
A
#
# COMPACT_ATOMS: atom_id res chain seq x y z
N MET A 1 -28.13 30.55 30.26
CA MET A 1 -29.00 31.65 29.84
C MET A 1 -28.14 32.75 29.28
N ALA A 2 -28.04 32.82 27.96
CA ALA A 2 -27.52 33.87 27.05
C ALA A 2 -27.04 33.15 25.80
N ASP A 3 -27.29 33.39 24.58
CA ASP A 3 -28.09 34.37 23.87
C ASP A 3 -28.30 33.77 22.46
N GLN A 4 -29.53 33.51 22.05
CA GLN A 4 -29.90 32.96 20.74
C GLN A 4 -30.50 34.07 19.87
N SER A 5 -29.74 35.07 19.48
CA SER A 5 -30.28 36.18 18.70
C SER A 5 -29.51 36.64 17.47
N ASN A 6 -28.51 35.90 16.95
CA ASN A 6 -27.72 36.35 15.78
C ASN A 6 -27.67 35.38 14.56
N LEU A 7 -28.71 34.57 14.37
CA LEU A 7 -28.74 33.61 13.23
C LEU A 7 -29.94 33.81 12.28
N ARG A 8 -30.45 35.06 12.16
CA ARG A 8 -31.66 35.31 11.32
C ARG A 8 -31.57 36.46 10.30
N VAL A 9 -30.38 36.94 9.96
CA VAL A 9 -30.24 38.10 9.03
C VAL A 9 -29.47 37.78 7.75
N VAL A 10 -29.01 36.54 7.51
CA VAL A 10 -28.23 36.19 6.27
C VAL A 10 -29.04 35.37 5.25
N ALA A 11 -30.32 35.07 5.52
CA ALA A 11 -31.12 34.22 4.60
C ALA A 11 -31.96 34.98 3.56
N ASP A 12 -32.09 36.33 3.62
CA ASP A 12 -32.99 37.10 2.75
C ASP A 12 -32.33 37.90 1.62
N ALA A 13 -31.00 37.80 1.43
CA ALA A 13 -30.32 38.55 0.39
C ALA A 13 -30.04 37.76 -0.93
N ASN A 14 -30.35 36.47 -0.99
CA ASN A 14 -29.99 35.62 -2.17
C ASN A 14 -31.20 35.15 -3.01
N ALA A 15 -32.42 35.65 -2.70
CA ALA A 15 -33.65 35.28 -3.40
C ALA A 15 -34.12 36.29 -4.46
N LYS A 16 -33.44 37.40 -4.68
CA LYS A 16 -33.87 38.45 -5.63
C LYS A 16 -33.03 38.61 -6.91
N THR A 17 -32.02 37.78 -7.13
CA THR A 17 -31.17 37.89 -8.32
C THR A 17 -31.40 36.80 -9.37
N SER A 18 -32.34 35.88 -9.15
CA SER A 18 -32.61 34.75 -10.07
C SER A 18 -33.88 34.93 -10.94
N GLU A 19 -34.63 36.00 -10.81
CA GLU A 19 -35.87 36.20 -11.62
C GLU A 19 -35.74 37.25 -12.74
N GLU A 20 -34.61 37.92 -12.91
CA GLU A 20 -34.45 38.98 -13.91
C GLU A 20 -33.75 38.57 -15.20
N ASN A 21 -33.38 37.28 -15.38
CA ASN A 21 -32.64 36.81 -16.57
C ASN A 21 -33.40 35.78 -17.44
N GLN A 22 -34.73 35.62 -17.28
CA GLN A 22 -35.52 34.72 -18.13
C GLN A 22 -36.54 35.39 -19.07
N VAL A 23 -36.51 36.69 -19.28
CA VAL A 23 -37.52 37.41 -20.09
C VAL A 23 -36.98 38.09 -21.35
N LYS A 24 -35.80 37.72 -21.86
CA LYS A 24 -35.27 38.32 -23.09
C LYS A 24 -34.78 37.29 -24.12
N GLN A 25 -35.55 36.23 -24.41
CA GLN A 25 -35.35 35.41 -25.60
C GLN A 25 -36.70 34.81 -26.08
N GLN A 26 -37.62 35.63 -26.45
CA GLN A 26 -38.75 35.27 -27.33
C GLN A 26 -39.23 36.54 -28.00
N GLU A 27 -38.76 36.78 -29.25
CA GLU A 27 -39.48 37.51 -30.29
C GLU A 27 -38.50 37.70 -31.45
N THR A 28 -38.67 36.88 -32.48
CA THR A 28 -38.71 37.32 -33.89
C THR A 28 -38.97 36.11 -34.77
N VAL A 29 -40.26 35.85 -35.01
CA VAL A 29 -40.75 35.05 -36.13
C VAL A 29 -41.62 36.00 -36.93
N ALA A 30 -41.69 35.81 -38.24
CA ALA A 30 -42.40 36.43 -39.35
C ALA A 30 -41.51 37.34 -40.19
N GLU A 31 -41.47 37.23 -41.49
CA GLU A 31 -42.60 37.07 -42.42
C GLU A 31 -42.02 36.86 -43.85
N ALA A 32 -42.58 35.98 -44.61
CA ALA A 32 -42.43 35.87 -46.04
C ALA A 32 -43.39 36.89 -46.75
N PRO A 33 -43.09 37.31 -47.95
CA PRO A 33 -44.17 37.32 -48.90
C PRO A 33 -43.86 36.71 -50.27
N SER A 34 -44.90 36.10 -50.72
CA SER A 34 -45.16 35.49 -52.01
C SER A 34 -45.42 36.52 -53.15
N SER A 35 -45.48 35.92 -54.32
CA SER A 35 -46.11 36.37 -55.57
C SER A 35 -45.29 37.30 -56.49
N SER A 36 -45.29 37.19 -57.80
CA SER A 36 -46.28 36.75 -58.77
C SER A 36 -45.72 36.97 -60.21
N SER A 37 -46.13 36.07 -61.06
CA SER A 37 -46.56 36.28 -62.40
C SER A 37 -45.61 36.23 -63.61
N ALA A 38 -45.91 35.24 -64.45
CA ALA A 38 -45.57 35.18 -65.87
C ALA A 38 -46.27 36.29 -66.65
N PRO A 39 -45.92 36.53 -67.92
CA PRO A 39 -46.51 35.79 -68.99
C PRO A 39 -45.63 35.49 -70.24
N ALA A 40 -46.26 34.68 -71.08
CA ALA A 40 -45.90 34.02 -72.30
C ALA A 40 -45.59 34.86 -73.52
N ALA A 41 -45.05 34.21 -74.47
CA ALA A 41 -45.19 34.19 -75.94
C ALA A 41 -43.82 34.31 -76.64
N ALA A 42 -43.51 33.67 -77.73
CA ALA A 42 -44.06 32.76 -78.70
C ALA A 42 -42.94 32.50 -79.74
N VAL A 43 -42.90 31.27 -80.20
CA VAL A 43 -42.63 30.83 -81.57
C VAL A 43 -41.36 31.20 -82.32
N ALA A 44 -40.51 30.22 -82.62
CA ALA A 44 -40.08 29.77 -83.95
C ALA A 44 -39.04 28.63 -83.87
N ALA A 45 -39.40 27.52 -84.54
CA ALA A 45 -38.47 26.50 -85.06
C ALA A 45 -38.21 26.85 -86.53
N PRO A 46 -37.31 26.23 -87.30
CA PRO A 46 -36.52 25.01 -87.07
C PRO A 46 -35.07 25.07 -87.56
N GLY A 47 -34.26 24.17 -87.17
CA GLY A 47 -32.94 23.99 -87.75
C GLY A 47 -32.24 22.76 -87.19
N GLY A 48 -32.40 21.62 -87.91
CA GLY A 48 -31.76 20.37 -87.56
C GLY A 48 -30.23 20.46 -87.63
N ASN A 49 -29.62 20.00 -86.60
CA ASN A 49 -28.22 19.59 -86.69
C ASN A 49 -27.99 18.31 -85.88
N LYS A 50 -27.71 17.22 -86.58
CA LYS A 50 -27.36 15.94 -86.05
C LYS A 50 -26.04 16.05 -85.28
N VAL A 51 -26.08 16.29 -83.98
CA VAL A 51 -24.93 16.16 -83.16
C VAL A 51 -24.75 14.66 -82.84
N ARG A 52 -23.67 14.11 -83.36
CA ARG A 52 -23.12 12.82 -83.00
C ARG A 52 -23.01 12.73 -81.48
N ARG A 53 -23.84 11.87 -80.81
CA ARG A 53 -23.71 11.49 -79.41
C ARG A 53 -22.34 10.79 -79.21
N ARG A 54 -21.31 11.56 -78.87
CA ARG A 54 -20.13 10.99 -78.21
C ARG A 54 -20.68 10.37 -76.92
N ARG A 55 -20.71 9.04 -76.81
CA ARG A 55 -20.93 8.34 -75.53
C ARG A 55 -19.87 8.85 -74.55
N SER A 56 -20.28 9.74 -73.69
CA SER A 56 -19.40 10.22 -72.63
C SER A 56 -19.11 9.06 -71.67
N LEU A 57 -17.94 8.50 -71.77
CA LEU A 57 -17.38 7.50 -70.86
C LEU A 57 -17.28 8.02 -69.41
N THR A 58 -17.57 9.27 -69.19
CA THR A 58 -17.55 9.90 -67.87
C THR A 58 -18.56 9.36 -66.88
N ARG A 59 -19.79 8.95 -67.37
CA ARG A 59 -20.80 8.36 -66.48
C ARG A 59 -20.42 6.99 -65.96
N PRO A 60 -20.00 6.00 -66.76
CA PRO A 60 -19.60 4.69 -66.22
C PRO A 60 -18.32 4.79 -65.36
N VAL A 61 -17.38 5.72 -65.69
CA VAL A 61 -16.21 5.95 -64.86
C VAL A 61 -16.57 6.54 -63.50
N LEU A 62 -17.52 7.49 -63.44
CA LEU A 62 -18.00 8.05 -62.18
C LEU A 62 -18.71 6.99 -61.31
N PHE A 63 -19.52 6.09 -61.90
CA PHE A 63 -20.14 4.97 -61.17
C PHE A 63 -19.11 3.95 -60.70
N ALA A 64 -18.09 3.64 -61.49
CA ALA A 64 -17.01 2.75 -61.09
C ALA A 64 -16.18 3.36 -59.94
N LEU A 65 -15.92 4.67 -59.94
CA LEU A 65 -15.20 5.38 -58.90
C LEU A 65 -16.01 5.41 -57.59
N LEU A 66 -17.34 5.63 -57.70
CA LEU A 66 -18.25 5.58 -56.55
C LEU A 66 -18.33 4.16 -55.94
N ALA A 67 -18.39 3.13 -56.77
CA ALA A 67 -18.35 1.73 -56.31
C ALA A 67 -17.00 1.39 -55.65
N ALA A 68 -15.89 1.84 -56.21
CA ALA A 68 -14.56 1.67 -55.62
C ALA A 68 -14.43 2.41 -54.29
N ALA A 69 -14.97 3.62 -54.19
CA ALA A 69 -15.01 4.40 -52.94
C ALA A 69 -15.83 3.71 -51.86
N LEU A 70 -17.01 3.12 -52.22
CA LEU A 70 -17.82 2.34 -51.28
C LEU A 70 -17.15 1.06 -50.82
N VAL A 71 -16.43 0.36 -51.71
CA VAL A 71 -15.67 -0.85 -51.34
C VAL A 71 -14.49 -0.46 -50.43
N ALA A 72 -13.77 0.64 -50.73
CA ALA A 72 -12.69 1.16 -49.90
C ALA A 72 -13.18 1.61 -48.52
N ALA A 73 -14.32 2.32 -48.48
CA ALA A 73 -14.95 2.74 -47.23
C ALA A 73 -15.45 1.51 -46.41
N GLY A 74 -16.03 0.52 -47.09
CA GLY A 74 -16.42 -0.75 -46.44
C GLY A 74 -15.23 -1.52 -45.91
N TYR A 75 -14.15 -1.60 -46.66
CA TYR A 75 -12.90 -2.24 -46.22
C TYR A 75 -12.30 -1.54 -45.00
N TYR A 76 -12.27 -0.20 -45.04
CA TYR A 76 -11.78 0.61 -43.90
C TYR A 76 -12.67 0.49 -42.66
N TYR A 77 -14.00 0.40 -42.85
CA TYR A 77 -14.96 0.19 -41.78
C TYR A 77 -14.82 -1.19 -41.13
N VAL A 78 -14.68 -2.25 -41.93
CA VAL A 78 -14.59 -3.64 -41.49
C VAL A 78 -13.29 -3.90 -40.73
N ASN A 79 -12.17 -3.31 -41.19
CA ASN A 79 -10.88 -3.44 -40.54
C ASN A 79 -10.66 -2.41 -39.41
N GLY A 80 -11.59 -1.47 -39.25
CA GLY A 80 -11.55 -0.50 -38.14
C GLY A 80 -12.00 -1.13 -36.81
N GLY A 81 -11.75 -0.42 -35.70
CA GLY A 81 -12.24 -0.84 -34.40
C GLY A 81 -11.30 -1.76 -33.61
N GLN A 82 -10.09 -1.98 -34.13
CA GLN A 82 -9.08 -2.80 -33.44
C GLN A 82 -8.49 -2.15 -32.19
N VAL A 83 -8.82 -0.90 -31.94
CA VAL A 83 -8.31 -0.12 -30.81
C VAL A 83 -9.48 0.26 -29.89
N MET A 84 -9.34 -0.01 -28.61
CA MET A 84 -10.20 0.51 -27.55
C MET A 84 -9.55 1.74 -26.96
N SER A 85 -10.23 2.88 -27.00
CA SER A 85 -9.74 4.15 -26.48
C SER A 85 -10.54 4.59 -25.25
N THR A 86 -9.83 5.05 -24.21
CA THR A 86 -10.46 5.65 -23.02
C THR A 86 -9.70 6.91 -22.60
N ASP A 87 -10.46 7.96 -22.33
CA ASP A 87 -10.00 9.26 -21.80
C ASP A 87 -10.08 9.34 -20.27
N ASN A 88 -10.76 8.38 -19.64
CA ASN A 88 -10.83 8.32 -18.19
C ASN A 88 -9.66 7.51 -17.65
N ALA A 89 -8.48 8.09 -17.72
CA ALA A 89 -7.24 7.46 -17.29
C ALA A 89 -6.30 8.50 -16.67
N TYR A 90 -5.65 8.12 -15.58
CA TYR A 90 -4.74 8.98 -14.81
C TYR A 90 -3.47 8.24 -14.45
N ILE A 91 -2.35 8.95 -14.44
CA ILE A 91 -1.08 8.42 -13.93
C ILE A 91 -1.17 8.27 -12.42
N GLN A 92 -0.77 7.10 -11.94
CA GLN A 92 -0.67 6.76 -10.53
C GLN A 92 0.76 6.31 -10.21
N ALA A 93 1.14 6.37 -8.95
CA ALA A 93 2.39 5.84 -8.42
C ALA A 93 2.16 5.32 -7.01
N ASP A 94 3.10 4.54 -6.50
CA ASP A 94 3.15 4.21 -5.10
C ASP A 94 3.40 5.47 -4.28
N MET A 95 2.52 5.72 -3.32
CA MET A 95 2.62 6.84 -2.40
C MET A 95 2.60 6.33 -0.97
N VAL A 96 3.53 6.82 -0.16
CA VAL A 96 3.56 6.52 1.26
C VAL A 96 3.54 7.80 2.08
N GLY A 97 2.69 7.83 3.10
CA GLY A 97 2.79 8.83 4.15
C GLY A 97 4.02 8.56 4.99
N VAL A 98 4.97 9.49 5.01
CA VAL A 98 6.16 9.36 5.84
C VAL A 98 5.76 9.61 7.28
N THR A 99 5.80 8.54 8.07
CA THR A 99 5.47 8.54 9.51
C THR A 99 6.69 8.14 10.33
N THR A 100 6.61 8.33 11.63
CA THR A 100 7.55 7.76 12.59
C THR A 100 6.81 6.81 13.52
N ASP A 101 7.46 5.77 14.02
CA ASP A 101 6.92 4.86 15.03
C ASP A 101 7.30 5.26 16.47
N VAL A 102 8.10 6.32 16.61
CA VAL A 102 8.47 6.92 17.91
C VAL A 102 7.99 8.38 17.99
N SER A 103 7.51 8.79 19.15
CA SER A 103 7.04 10.17 19.36
C SER A 103 8.19 11.07 19.79
N GLY A 104 8.25 12.29 19.27
CA GLY A 104 9.30 13.23 19.66
C GLY A 104 9.16 14.61 19.04
N ILE A 105 10.05 15.51 19.43
CA ILE A 105 10.13 16.85 18.85
C ILE A 105 10.99 16.79 17.60
N VAL A 106 10.50 17.35 16.49
CA VAL A 106 11.26 17.46 15.24
C VAL A 106 12.47 18.37 15.47
N ASN A 107 13.65 17.83 15.26
CA ASN A 107 14.91 18.54 15.42
C ASN A 107 15.34 19.23 14.12
N GLU A 108 15.28 18.51 13.01
CA GLU A 108 15.75 18.97 11.69
C GLU A 108 14.94 18.29 10.58
N ILE A 109 14.71 19.04 9.51
CA ILE A 109 14.11 18.55 8.28
C ILE A 109 15.15 18.74 7.18
N ASN A 110 15.60 17.63 6.56
CA ASN A 110 16.71 17.59 5.63
C ASN A 110 16.28 17.62 4.16
N VAL A 111 15.00 17.84 3.89
CA VAL A 111 14.42 17.86 2.55
C VAL A 111 13.51 19.07 2.36
N ARG A 112 13.33 19.45 1.09
CA ARG A 112 12.45 20.56 0.68
C ARG A 112 11.26 20.06 -0.10
N GLU A 113 10.24 20.90 -0.21
CA GLU A 113 9.07 20.62 -1.04
C GLU A 113 9.47 20.31 -2.49
N ASN A 114 8.93 19.22 -3.05
CA ASN A 114 9.20 18.71 -4.39
C ASN A 114 10.66 18.29 -4.65
N GLU A 115 11.43 18.00 -3.61
CA GLU A 115 12.81 17.50 -3.75
C GLU A 115 12.81 15.99 -4.07
N ALA A 116 13.67 15.59 -5.01
CA ALA A 116 13.91 14.18 -5.30
C ALA A 116 14.86 13.58 -4.25
N VAL A 117 14.47 12.46 -3.67
CA VAL A 117 15.23 11.73 -2.65
C VAL A 117 15.49 10.29 -3.06
N LYS A 118 16.57 9.73 -2.55
CA LYS A 118 16.93 8.31 -2.75
C LYS A 118 16.55 7.47 -1.55
N ALA A 119 16.32 6.17 -1.79
CA ALA A 119 16.14 5.19 -0.73
C ALA A 119 17.27 5.26 0.30
N GLY A 120 16.92 5.28 1.59
CA GLY A 120 17.85 5.44 2.70
C GLY A 120 18.30 6.86 3.00
N GLN A 121 17.96 7.86 2.18
CA GLN A 121 18.24 9.28 2.47
C GLN A 121 17.45 9.74 3.69
N VAL A 122 18.13 10.50 4.59
CA VAL A 122 17.47 11.06 5.78
C VAL A 122 16.51 12.16 5.36
N LEU A 123 15.26 12.03 5.78
CA LEU A 123 14.19 12.98 5.49
C LEU A 123 14.04 14.01 6.61
N PHE A 124 13.94 13.54 7.84
CA PHE A 124 13.95 14.37 9.04
C PHE A 124 14.45 13.59 10.24
N SER A 125 14.78 14.28 11.30
CA SER A 125 15.19 13.69 12.56
C SER A 125 14.41 14.27 13.73
N LEU A 126 14.12 13.42 14.71
CA LEU A 126 13.60 13.83 16.01
C LEU A 126 14.77 14.16 16.96
N ARG A 127 14.48 14.89 18.02
CA ARG A 127 15.46 15.19 19.07
C ARG A 127 15.88 13.90 19.77
N THR A 128 17.18 13.57 19.68
CA THR A 128 17.72 12.28 20.11
C THR A 128 18.09 12.21 21.59
N ASP A 129 18.09 13.33 22.33
CA ASP A 129 18.61 13.38 23.71
C ASP A 129 17.86 12.43 24.65
N SER A 130 16.52 12.44 24.59
CA SER A 130 15.69 11.55 25.41
C SER A 130 15.92 10.06 25.11
N PHE A 131 16.08 9.72 23.82
CA PHE A 131 16.34 8.34 23.38
C PHE A 131 17.73 7.87 23.81
N LYS A 132 18.75 8.75 23.74
CA LYS A 132 20.10 8.44 24.22
C LYS A 132 20.11 8.19 25.74
N ILE A 133 19.42 9.04 26.51
CA ILE A 133 19.29 8.85 27.96
C ILE A 133 18.58 7.52 28.27
N ALA A 134 17.51 7.19 27.55
CA ALA A 134 16.80 5.92 27.73
C ALA A 134 17.70 4.71 27.40
N LEU A 135 18.47 4.79 26.32
CA LEU A 135 19.42 3.76 25.93
C LEU A 135 20.54 3.57 26.97
N ASP A 136 21.11 4.66 27.46
CA ASP A 136 22.17 4.61 28.46
C ASP A 136 21.62 4.04 29.77
N GLY A 137 20.39 4.40 30.17
CA GLY A 137 19.68 3.80 31.29
C GLY A 137 19.47 2.30 31.15
N ALA A 138 19.02 1.85 29.94
CA ALA A 138 18.86 0.43 29.65
C ALA A 138 20.17 -0.34 29.65
N LYS A 139 21.29 0.25 29.15
CA LYS A 139 22.63 -0.33 29.20
C LYS A 139 23.14 -0.45 30.64
N ALA A 140 22.90 0.57 31.46
CA ALA A 140 23.26 0.53 32.88
C ALA A 140 22.51 -0.62 33.59
N GLN A 141 21.21 -0.78 33.31
CA GLN A 141 20.41 -1.86 33.89
C GLN A 141 20.91 -3.24 33.45
N LEU A 142 21.32 -3.41 32.19
CA LEU A 142 21.94 -4.63 31.69
C LEU A 142 23.23 -4.94 32.47
N GLY A 143 24.06 -3.92 32.76
CA GLY A 143 25.25 -4.06 33.58
C GLY A 143 24.93 -4.53 35.00
N VAL A 144 23.86 -4.00 35.61
CA VAL A 144 23.37 -4.44 36.93
C VAL A 144 22.96 -5.91 36.90
N GLN A 145 22.18 -6.33 35.92
CA GLN A 145 21.73 -7.74 35.78
C GLN A 145 22.92 -8.69 35.56
N ARG A 146 23.90 -8.27 34.76
CA ARG A 146 25.12 -9.05 34.55
C ARG A 146 25.86 -9.27 35.86
N ASN A 147 26.07 -8.21 36.65
CA ASN A 147 26.73 -8.29 37.95
C ASN A 147 25.93 -9.16 38.94
N GLN A 148 24.59 -9.07 38.92
CA GLN A 148 23.74 -9.92 39.76
C GLN A 148 23.91 -11.41 39.43
N ILE A 149 23.95 -11.78 38.15
CA ILE A 149 24.18 -13.16 37.73
C ILE A 149 25.59 -13.62 38.11
N MET A 150 26.60 -12.76 37.99
CA MET A 150 27.96 -13.08 38.44
C MET A 150 28.01 -13.35 39.96
N ASN A 151 27.31 -12.54 40.75
CA ASN A 151 27.20 -12.74 42.19
C ASN A 151 26.50 -14.04 42.54
N LEU A 152 25.40 -14.39 41.85
CA LEU A 152 24.71 -15.66 42.00
C LEU A 152 25.61 -16.85 41.64
N LYS A 153 26.40 -16.76 40.56
CA LYS A 153 27.40 -17.79 40.24
C LYS A 153 28.46 -17.96 41.31
N ALA A 154 28.95 -16.86 41.86
CA ALA A 154 29.91 -16.91 42.97
C ALA A 154 29.29 -17.51 44.23
N SER A 155 28.04 -17.14 44.57
CA SER A 155 27.28 -17.72 45.69
C SER A 155 27.05 -19.23 45.52
N TYR A 156 26.76 -19.67 44.30
CA TYR A 156 26.62 -21.10 43.99
C TYR A 156 27.93 -21.86 44.20
N GLN A 157 29.07 -21.30 43.77
CA GLN A 157 30.39 -21.89 44.01
C GLN A 157 30.70 -21.99 45.49
N GLN A 158 30.32 -20.97 46.29
CA GLN A 158 30.43 -21.02 47.76
C GLN A 158 29.60 -22.17 48.34
N SER A 159 28.31 -22.32 47.92
CA SER A 159 27.45 -23.41 48.38
C SER A 159 28.01 -24.80 48.02
N LEU A 160 28.68 -24.92 46.87
CA LEU A 160 29.35 -26.20 46.49
C LEU A 160 30.56 -26.50 47.43
N ALA A 161 31.29 -25.46 47.83
CA ALA A 161 32.40 -25.63 48.82
C ALA A 161 31.85 -26.02 50.18
N GLU A 162 30.71 -25.49 50.63
CA GLU A 162 30.03 -25.84 51.86
C GLU A 162 29.55 -27.30 51.86
N ILE A 163 28.97 -27.78 50.72
CA ILE A 163 28.63 -29.21 50.53
C ILE A 163 29.90 -30.05 50.68
N THR A 164 30.98 -29.68 50.04
CA THR A 164 32.26 -30.43 50.08
C THR A 164 32.78 -30.51 51.50
N GLN A 165 32.74 -29.42 52.26
CA GLN A 165 33.14 -29.37 53.65
C GLN A 165 32.24 -30.29 54.53
N ALA A 166 30.88 -30.16 54.39
CA ALA A 166 29.96 -30.98 55.16
C ALA A 166 30.11 -32.49 54.83
N GLN A 167 30.42 -32.80 53.57
CA GLN A 167 30.71 -34.19 53.15
C GLN A 167 32.04 -34.72 53.70
N ALA A 168 33.06 -33.87 53.84
CA ALA A 168 34.35 -34.27 54.38
C ALA A 168 34.25 -34.59 55.88
N ASP A 169 33.34 -33.94 56.61
CA ASP A 169 33.10 -34.24 58.05
C ASP A 169 32.36 -35.60 58.28
N LEU A 170 31.60 -36.04 57.29
CA LEU A 170 30.68 -37.22 57.41
C LEU A 170 31.42 -38.52 57.70
N PRO A 171 32.57 -38.90 57.07
CA PRO A 171 33.32 -40.11 57.37
C PRO A 171 33.79 -40.21 58.84
N TYR A 172 34.19 -39.05 59.42
CA TYR A 172 34.59 -39.03 60.83
C TYR A 172 33.43 -39.43 61.76
N TYR A 173 32.24 -38.88 61.59
CA TYR A 173 31.07 -39.21 62.41
C TYR A 173 30.59 -40.63 62.14
N GLN A 174 30.68 -41.12 60.91
CA GLN A 174 30.36 -42.50 60.57
C GLN A 174 31.30 -43.47 61.27
N GLU A 175 32.62 -43.22 61.27
CA GLU A 175 33.59 -44.06 61.95
C GLU A 175 33.42 -44.01 63.46
N GLN A 176 33.07 -42.88 64.05
CA GLN A 176 32.76 -42.74 65.48
C GLN A 176 31.51 -43.57 65.82
N PHE A 177 30.46 -43.50 65.04
CA PHE A 177 29.24 -44.29 65.21
C PHE A 177 29.53 -45.80 65.16
N ASP A 178 30.22 -46.27 64.11
CA ASP A 178 30.59 -47.68 63.91
C ASP A 178 31.44 -48.18 65.06
N ARG A 179 32.35 -47.36 65.55
CA ARG A 179 33.18 -47.67 66.72
C ARG A 179 32.31 -47.86 68.00
N GLN A 180 31.41 -46.91 68.27
CA GLN A 180 30.55 -46.99 69.47
C GLN A 180 29.58 -48.16 69.38
N GLN A 181 29.04 -48.47 68.22
CA GLN A 181 28.17 -49.60 67.94
C GLN A 181 28.88 -50.91 68.27
N ASN A 182 30.10 -51.08 67.81
CA ASN A 182 30.91 -52.26 68.11
C ASN A 182 31.21 -52.43 69.60
N LEU A 183 31.50 -51.30 70.27
CA LEU A 183 31.84 -51.31 71.73
C LEU A 183 30.60 -51.62 72.58
N VAL A 184 29.42 -51.11 72.24
CA VAL A 184 28.18 -51.42 72.94
C VAL A 184 27.80 -52.92 72.73
N ASN A 185 27.91 -53.45 71.53
CA ASN A 185 27.67 -54.85 71.21
C ASN A 185 28.58 -55.80 72.02
N ASN A 186 29.78 -55.36 72.36
CA ASN A 186 30.74 -56.10 73.15
C ASN A 186 30.65 -55.79 74.64
N GLY A 187 29.64 -55.00 75.08
CA GLY A 187 29.50 -54.62 76.52
C GLY A 187 30.54 -53.64 77.06
N SER A 188 31.36 -52.99 76.20
CA SER A 188 32.46 -52.16 76.55
C SER A 188 32.19 -50.61 76.48
N ALA A 189 30.94 -50.25 76.10
CA ALA A 189 30.47 -48.84 76.05
C ALA A 189 29.07 -48.74 76.63
N THR A 190 28.63 -47.53 77.02
CA THR A 190 27.29 -47.22 77.48
C THR A 190 26.32 -46.95 76.32
N GLN A 191 25.04 -47.24 76.51
CA GLN A 191 23.96 -46.95 75.56
C GLN A 191 23.95 -45.41 75.26
N SER A 192 24.19 -44.57 76.25
CA SER A 192 24.25 -43.13 76.09
C SER A 192 25.33 -42.70 75.10
N ALA A 193 26.53 -43.31 75.13
CA ALA A 193 27.62 -42.98 74.21
C ALA A 193 27.28 -43.40 72.73
N TYR A 194 26.54 -44.52 72.60
CA TYR A 194 26.02 -44.96 71.31
C TYR A 194 24.95 -43.95 70.75
N ASP A 195 23.98 -43.56 71.59
CA ASP A 195 22.91 -42.67 71.23
C ASP A 195 23.47 -41.29 70.86
N GLU A 196 24.50 -40.80 71.57
CA GLU A 196 25.24 -39.58 71.26
C GLU A 196 25.94 -39.67 69.87
N ALA A 197 26.66 -40.77 69.62
CA ALA A 197 27.35 -40.98 68.35
C ALA A 197 26.35 -41.07 67.16
N LYS A 198 25.22 -41.72 67.37
CA LYS A 198 24.12 -41.79 66.40
C LYS A 198 23.55 -40.41 66.11
N HIS A 199 23.22 -39.64 67.14
CA HIS A 199 22.74 -38.27 67.00
C HIS A 199 23.70 -37.38 66.21
N ASN A 200 25.02 -37.45 66.53
CA ASN A 200 26.05 -36.70 65.84
C ASN A 200 26.16 -37.09 64.36
N LEU A 201 26.05 -38.37 64.02
CA LEU A 201 26.03 -38.85 62.66
C LEU A 201 24.79 -38.31 61.90
N GLU A 202 23.59 -38.42 62.48
CA GLU A 202 22.36 -37.92 61.93
C GLU A 202 22.41 -36.41 61.72
N ALA A 203 22.98 -35.65 62.67
CA ALA A 203 23.18 -34.21 62.55
C ALA A 203 24.13 -33.86 61.40
N ALA A 204 25.21 -34.63 61.23
CA ALA A 204 26.15 -34.42 60.09
C ALA A 204 25.51 -34.72 58.75
N GLN A 205 24.65 -35.79 58.67
CA GLN A 205 23.87 -36.09 57.44
C GLN A 205 22.88 -34.98 57.12
N GLN A 206 22.17 -34.44 58.12
CA GLN A 206 21.27 -33.32 57.93
C GLN A 206 22.00 -32.06 57.44
N LYS A 207 23.20 -31.79 57.98
CA LYS A 207 24.04 -30.65 57.53
C LYS A 207 24.36 -30.74 56.03
N VAL A 208 24.71 -31.93 55.54
CA VAL A 208 24.92 -32.16 54.09
C VAL A 208 23.63 -31.90 53.28
N THR A 209 22.48 -32.36 53.82
CA THR A 209 21.17 -32.19 53.18
C THR A 209 20.80 -30.70 53.07
N VAL A 210 20.99 -29.93 54.12
CA VAL A 210 20.76 -28.49 54.16
C VAL A 210 21.68 -27.77 53.17
N ALA A 211 22.97 -28.05 53.15
CA ALA A 211 23.92 -27.43 52.23
C ALA A 211 23.54 -27.74 50.75
N LYS A 212 23.08 -28.97 50.45
CA LYS A 212 22.57 -29.31 49.10
C LYS A 212 21.32 -28.53 48.74
N ALA A 213 20.41 -28.33 49.71
CA ALA A 213 19.16 -27.56 49.47
C ALA A 213 19.49 -26.07 49.20
N GLU A 214 20.47 -25.47 49.89
CA GLU A 214 20.94 -24.10 49.63
C GLU A 214 21.54 -23.97 48.26
N ALA A 215 22.43 -24.89 47.83
CA ALA A 215 22.98 -24.92 46.50
C ALA A 215 21.88 -25.06 45.42
N ALA A 216 20.89 -25.92 45.65
CA ALA A 216 19.76 -26.08 44.72
C ALA A 216 18.91 -24.80 44.61
N THR A 217 18.73 -24.06 45.70
CA THR A 217 18.03 -22.78 45.71
C THR A 217 18.77 -21.73 44.86
N THR A 218 20.08 -21.64 45.06
CA THR A 218 20.93 -20.71 44.28
C THR A 218 20.97 -21.11 42.80
N LEU A 219 21.03 -22.42 42.50
CA LEU A 219 20.98 -22.94 41.14
C LEU A 219 19.65 -22.61 40.47
N ALA A 220 18.53 -22.72 41.19
CA ALA A 220 17.20 -22.34 40.67
C ALA A 220 17.15 -20.83 40.33
N GLN A 221 17.74 -19.96 41.15
CA GLN A 221 17.84 -18.53 40.86
C GLN A 221 18.73 -18.22 39.66
N LEU A 222 19.70 -19.08 39.32
CA LEU A 222 20.52 -18.99 38.10
C LEU A 222 19.78 -19.51 36.86
N GLY A 223 18.54 -20.00 36.98
CA GLY A 223 17.77 -20.57 35.87
C GLY A 223 18.00 -22.07 35.64
N GLY A 224 18.55 -22.78 36.65
CA GLY A 224 18.70 -24.24 36.64
C GLY A 224 20.05 -24.75 36.10
N SER A 225 20.92 -23.89 35.60
CA SER A 225 22.25 -24.25 35.11
C SER A 225 23.32 -23.24 35.53
N ALA A 226 24.38 -23.74 36.19
CA ALA A 226 25.52 -22.93 36.61
C ALA A 226 26.52 -22.67 35.49
N ASP A 227 26.61 -23.60 34.53
CA ASP A 227 27.57 -23.58 33.42
C ASP A 227 27.11 -22.73 32.25
N GLN A 228 25.81 -22.37 32.22
CA GLN A 228 25.24 -21.55 31.16
C GLN A 228 25.96 -20.19 31.07
N PRO A 229 26.30 -19.70 29.83
CA PRO A 229 26.79 -18.35 29.65
C PRO A 229 25.84 -17.29 30.23
N ILE A 230 26.38 -16.19 30.73
CA ILE A 230 25.58 -15.09 31.30
C ILE A 230 24.56 -14.56 30.26
N GLU A 231 25.01 -14.49 29.04
CA GLU A 231 24.26 -13.98 27.87
C GLU A 231 23.01 -14.80 27.54
N GLU A 232 22.94 -16.05 27.99
CA GLU A 232 21.79 -16.96 27.80
C GLU A 232 20.84 -16.96 29.00
N ASN A 233 21.23 -16.34 30.11
CA ASN A 233 20.40 -16.26 31.30
C ASN A 233 19.12 -15.44 31.03
N PRO A 234 17.92 -15.89 31.44
CA PRO A 234 16.67 -15.17 31.21
C PRO A 234 16.65 -13.73 31.71
N LEU A 235 17.27 -13.44 32.84
CA LEU A 235 17.36 -12.09 33.42
C LEU A 235 18.22 -11.19 32.54
N TYR A 236 19.35 -11.70 32.02
CA TYR A 236 20.19 -10.97 31.08
C TYR A 236 19.47 -10.72 29.74
N LEU A 237 18.79 -11.74 29.18
CA LEU A 237 18.04 -11.60 27.92
C LEU A 237 16.93 -10.57 28.03
N GLN A 238 16.24 -10.53 29.17
CA GLN A 238 15.22 -9.50 29.43
C GLN A 238 15.83 -8.10 29.44
N ALA A 239 16.92 -7.89 30.17
CA ALA A 239 17.59 -6.60 30.21
C ALA A 239 18.18 -6.21 28.84
N LYS A 240 18.70 -7.19 28.09
CA LYS A 240 19.18 -7.00 26.73
C LYS A 240 18.04 -6.57 25.78
N SER A 241 16.87 -7.19 25.89
CA SER A 241 15.70 -6.78 25.10
C SER A 241 15.31 -5.32 25.35
N ASN A 242 15.45 -4.83 26.58
CA ASN A 242 15.23 -3.42 26.89
C ASN A 242 16.26 -2.50 26.22
N VAL A 243 17.53 -2.93 26.16
CA VAL A 243 18.59 -2.21 25.41
C VAL A 243 18.27 -2.19 23.93
N ASP A 244 17.91 -3.35 23.36
CA ASP A 244 17.59 -3.47 21.93
C ASP A 244 16.36 -2.61 21.56
N ASN A 245 15.35 -2.52 22.43
CA ASN A 245 14.21 -1.63 22.27
C ASN A 245 14.61 -0.14 22.30
N ALA A 246 15.39 0.28 23.30
CA ALA A 246 15.85 1.66 23.40
C ALA A 246 16.76 2.05 22.21
N GLN A 247 17.59 1.11 21.74
CA GLN A 247 18.40 1.31 20.54
C GLN A 247 17.52 1.48 19.30
N ARG A 248 16.51 0.63 19.11
CA ARG A 248 15.56 0.74 18.01
C ARG A 248 14.83 2.09 18.02
N GLU A 249 14.39 2.56 19.19
CA GLU A 249 13.74 3.86 19.33
C GLU A 249 14.68 5.01 18.94
N LEU A 250 15.96 4.91 19.30
CA LEU A 250 16.97 5.88 18.89
C LEU A 250 17.21 5.83 17.37
N ASP A 251 17.31 4.63 16.78
CA ASP A 251 17.51 4.47 15.33
C ASP A 251 16.32 5.00 14.55
N HIS A 252 15.09 4.76 15.03
CA HIS A 252 13.86 5.23 14.42
C HIS A 252 13.57 6.73 14.67
N SER A 253 14.34 7.39 15.54
CA SER A 253 14.30 8.85 15.65
C SER A 253 14.82 9.57 14.40
N VAL A 254 15.52 8.85 13.51
CA VAL A 254 15.97 9.33 12.20
C VAL A 254 15.17 8.65 11.10
N VAL A 255 14.26 9.40 10.51
CA VAL A 255 13.35 8.88 9.48
C VAL A 255 14.01 8.98 8.11
N LYS A 256 14.03 7.86 7.38
CA LYS A 256 14.66 7.72 6.06
C LYS A 256 13.63 7.39 4.98
N ALA A 257 13.94 7.73 3.74
CA ALA A 257 13.12 7.37 2.59
C ALA A 257 13.13 5.85 2.36
N PRO A 258 11.97 5.18 2.24
CA PRO A 258 11.88 3.75 1.99
C PRO A 258 12.21 3.38 0.54
N PHE A 259 12.02 4.29 -0.43
CA PHE A 259 12.29 4.11 -1.86
C PHE A 259 12.66 5.45 -2.51
N ASP A 260 13.11 5.40 -3.76
CA ASP A 260 13.42 6.58 -4.57
C ASP A 260 12.13 7.31 -4.96
N GLY A 261 12.08 8.63 -4.73
CA GLY A 261 10.85 9.37 -4.98
C GLY A 261 10.99 10.88 -4.81
N ILE A 262 9.85 11.55 -4.86
CA ILE A 262 9.73 12.99 -4.64
C ILE A 262 8.91 13.22 -3.38
N VAL A 263 9.46 14.02 -2.46
CA VAL A 263 8.74 14.41 -1.25
C VAL A 263 7.75 15.53 -1.57
N THR A 264 6.57 15.47 -0.95
CA THR A 264 5.52 16.48 -1.09
C THR A 264 4.83 16.75 0.23
N ASN A 265 4.25 17.94 0.38
CA ASN A 265 3.59 18.40 1.60
C ASN A 265 4.55 18.51 2.80
N VAL A 266 5.82 18.83 2.56
CA VAL A 266 6.86 18.99 3.59
C VAL A 266 6.52 20.11 4.56
N ASN A 267 5.85 21.16 4.10
CA ASN A 267 5.44 22.31 4.91
C ASN A 267 4.44 21.98 6.02
N ALA A 268 3.82 20.80 6.00
CA ALA A 268 2.95 20.33 7.08
C ALA A 268 3.73 19.99 8.36
N LEU A 269 5.03 19.68 8.24
CA LEU A 269 5.92 19.40 9.34
C LEU A 269 6.84 20.60 9.59
N GLN A 270 7.02 21.00 10.85
CA GLN A 270 7.87 22.13 11.22
C GLN A 270 8.88 21.73 12.29
N VAL A 271 10.09 22.28 12.20
CA VAL A 271 11.12 22.13 13.23
C VAL A 271 10.60 22.67 14.57
N GLY A 272 10.76 21.91 15.63
CA GLY A 272 10.26 22.22 16.97
C GLY A 272 8.84 21.71 17.24
N SER A 273 8.10 21.24 16.23
CA SER A 273 6.78 20.62 16.46
C SER A 273 6.93 19.24 17.10
N TYR A 274 5.92 18.83 17.87
CA TYR A 274 5.85 17.49 18.44
C TYR A 274 5.09 16.57 17.48
N LEU A 275 5.74 15.51 17.02
CA LEU A 275 5.19 14.48 16.15
C LEU A 275 4.87 13.25 16.99
N GLN A 276 3.65 12.76 16.89
CA GLN A 276 3.22 11.51 17.54
C GLN A 276 3.58 10.30 16.68
N ALA A 277 3.79 9.15 17.33
CA ALA A 277 3.93 7.89 16.61
C ALA A 277 2.73 7.64 15.67
N SER A 278 2.99 7.15 14.47
CA SER A 278 2.02 6.92 13.40
C SER A 278 1.39 8.19 12.80
N GLN A 279 1.73 9.38 13.27
CA GLN A 279 1.29 10.62 12.64
C GLN A 279 2.12 10.87 11.38
N GLN A 280 1.43 11.19 10.29
CA GLN A 280 2.08 11.53 9.02
C GLN A 280 2.70 12.92 9.09
N GLY A 281 3.98 13.03 8.76
CA GLY A 281 4.68 14.30 8.62
C GLY A 281 4.48 14.90 7.23
N PHE A 282 4.74 14.14 6.19
CA PHE A 282 4.58 14.51 4.78
C PHE A 282 4.47 13.24 3.92
N SER A 283 4.42 13.38 2.59
CA SER A 283 4.25 12.24 1.68
C SER A 283 5.48 12.06 0.78
N LEU A 284 5.75 10.80 0.42
CA LEU A 284 6.74 10.40 -0.56
C LEU A 284 6.02 9.71 -1.71
N VAL A 285 6.26 10.16 -2.94
CA VAL A 285 5.69 9.64 -4.17
C VAL A 285 6.80 8.98 -4.98
N ALA A 286 6.66 7.71 -5.32
CA ALA A 286 7.63 6.98 -6.13
C ALA A 286 7.74 7.55 -7.55
N THR A 287 8.95 7.50 -8.12
CA THR A 287 9.22 7.97 -9.48
C THR A 287 9.50 6.86 -10.48
N ASP A 288 9.77 5.67 -10.01
CA ASP A 288 10.20 4.50 -10.79
C ASP A 288 9.07 3.50 -11.06
N HIS A 289 8.02 3.48 -10.21
CA HIS A 289 6.86 2.61 -10.33
C HIS A 289 5.60 3.40 -10.69
N LEU A 290 5.54 3.89 -11.94
CA LEU A 290 4.37 4.58 -12.47
C LEU A 290 3.49 3.63 -13.27
N TRP A 291 2.17 3.74 -13.09
CA TRP A 291 1.19 3.04 -13.91
C TRP A 291 0.01 3.95 -14.23
N ILE A 292 -0.83 3.53 -15.13
CA ILE A 292 -2.06 4.23 -15.46
C ILE A 292 -3.26 3.48 -14.88
N ALA A 293 -4.05 4.19 -14.11
CA ALA A 293 -5.36 3.75 -13.68
C ALA A 293 -6.39 4.25 -14.71
N ALA A 294 -6.79 3.37 -15.59
CA ALA A 294 -7.81 3.65 -16.61
C ALA A 294 -9.14 3.04 -16.19
N SER A 295 -10.24 3.72 -16.51
CA SER A 295 -11.59 3.28 -16.15
C SER A 295 -12.50 3.33 -17.37
N PRO A 296 -12.30 2.43 -18.36
CA PRO A 296 -13.17 2.30 -19.52
C PRO A 296 -14.59 1.87 -19.11
N LYS A 297 -15.55 2.05 -20.01
CA LYS A 297 -16.91 1.53 -19.84
C LYS A 297 -16.92 0.01 -20.03
N GLU A 298 -17.81 -0.70 -19.33
CA GLU A 298 -17.95 -2.16 -19.46
C GLU A 298 -18.17 -2.61 -20.91
N THR A 299 -18.84 -1.79 -21.73
CA THR A 299 -19.10 -2.05 -23.14
C THR A 299 -17.85 -1.94 -24.04
N GLU A 300 -16.80 -1.29 -23.55
CA GLU A 300 -15.53 -1.10 -24.26
C GLU A 300 -14.53 -2.23 -23.95
N LEU A 301 -14.78 -3.02 -22.91
CA LEU A 301 -13.88 -4.07 -22.41
C LEU A 301 -14.08 -5.44 -23.08
N THR A 302 -15.06 -5.60 -23.98
CA THR A 302 -15.44 -6.90 -24.56
C THR A 302 -14.26 -7.71 -25.11
N TYR A 303 -13.28 -7.03 -25.71
CA TYR A 303 -12.11 -7.67 -26.34
C TYR A 303 -10.79 -7.29 -25.68
N VAL A 304 -10.83 -6.59 -24.55
CA VAL A 304 -9.63 -6.21 -23.81
C VAL A 304 -9.20 -7.36 -22.89
N LYS A 305 -7.94 -7.73 -22.97
CA LYS A 305 -7.34 -8.81 -22.16
C LYS A 305 -6.01 -8.34 -21.54
N PRO A 306 -5.66 -8.85 -20.37
CA PRO A 306 -4.33 -8.63 -19.81
C PRO A 306 -3.24 -9.09 -20.80
N GLY A 307 -2.15 -8.33 -20.87
CA GLY A 307 -1.02 -8.56 -21.76
C GLY A 307 -1.10 -7.84 -23.11
N GLN A 308 -2.22 -7.23 -23.47
CA GLN A 308 -2.35 -6.45 -24.71
C GLN A 308 -1.53 -5.16 -24.65
N THR A 309 -0.97 -4.75 -25.78
CA THR A 309 -0.22 -3.49 -25.94
C THR A 309 -1.17 -2.30 -25.84
N ALA A 310 -0.70 -1.26 -25.17
CA ALA A 310 -1.42 0.00 -25.06
C ALA A 310 -0.51 1.16 -25.47
N GLU A 311 -1.05 2.10 -26.24
CA GLU A 311 -0.44 3.41 -26.48
C GLU A 311 -1.05 4.42 -25.52
N ILE A 312 -0.19 5.25 -24.96
CA ILE A 312 -0.55 6.20 -23.90
C ILE A 312 -0.18 7.59 -24.36
N TYR A 313 -1.15 8.46 -24.36
CA TYR A 313 -1.02 9.87 -24.69
C TYR A 313 -1.27 10.69 -23.44
N VAL A 314 -0.30 11.50 -23.03
CA VAL A 314 -0.41 12.37 -21.86
C VAL A 314 -0.76 13.78 -22.30
N ASP A 315 -1.84 14.33 -21.78
CA ASP A 315 -2.36 15.65 -22.22
C ASP A 315 -1.32 16.78 -22.05
N THR A 316 -0.47 16.67 -21.04
CA THR A 316 0.59 17.66 -20.78
C THR A 316 1.69 17.66 -21.86
N TYR A 317 1.88 16.55 -22.61
CA TYR A 317 2.97 16.39 -23.57
C TYR A 317 2.44 15.99 -24.94
N PRO A 318 1.78 16.90 -25.67
CA PRO A 318 1.23 16.62 -26.98
C PRO A 318 2.32 16.18 -27.96
N GLY A 319 2.06 15.08 -28.69
CA GLY A 319 3.02 14.54 -29.69
C GLY A 319 4.03 13.54 -29.13
N VAL A 320 3.99 13.24 -27.82
CA VAL A 320 4.80 12.18 -27.20
C VAL A 320 3.90 11.01 -26.85
N THR A 321 4.23 9.82 -27.34
CA THR A 321 3.49 8.59 -27.04
C THR A 321 4.35 7.68 -26.17
N TRP A 322 3.77 7.14 -25.09
CA TRP A 322 4.37 6.08 -24.28
C TRP A 322 3.77 4.74 -24.66
N LYS A 323 4.56 3.69 -24.57
CA LYS A 323 4.09 2.32 -24.76
C LYS A 323 3.89 1.69 -23.38
N GLY A 324 2.86 0.88 -23.31
CA GLY A 324 2.53 0.14 -22.10
C GLY A 324 1.81 -1.15 -22.40
N LYS A 325 1.44 -1.88 -21.37
CA LYS A 325 0.66 -3.11 -21.44
C LYS A 325 -0.46 -3.11 -20.42
N VAL A 326 -1.58 -3.69 -20.78
CA VAL A 326 -2.66 -3.98 -19.85
C VAL A 326 -2.14 -5.01 -18.84
N GLU A 327 -1.93 -4.58 -17.59
CA GLU A 327 -1.43 -5.43 -16.51
C GLU A 327 -2.56 -6.27 -15.92
N SER A 328 -3.67 -5.60 -15.60
CA SER A 328 -4.83 -6.24 -14.97
C SER A 328 -6.11 -5.47 -15.22
N ILE A 329 -7.24 -6.18 -15.14
CA ILE A 329 -8.59 -5.63 -15.19
C ILE A 329 -9.27 -6.00 -13.88
N SER A 330 -9.91 -5.02 -13.23
CA SER A 330 -10.61 -5.24 -11.97
C SER A 330 -11.78 -6.24 -12.14
N PRO A 331 -11.99 -7.16 -11.21
CA PRO A 331 -13.11 -8.09 -11.25
C PRO A 331 -14.46 -7.43 -10.94
N ALA A 332 -14.49 -6.16 -10.54
CA ALA A 332 -15.70 -5.44 -10.19
C ALA A 332 -15.64 -3.97 -10.62
N SER A 333 -16.80 -3.35 -10.79
CA SER A 333 -16.91 -1.93 -11.11
C SER A 333 -16.51 -1.04 -9.94
N GLY A 334 -16.10 0.19 -10.20
CA GLY A 334 -15.75 1.16 -9.17
C GLY A 334 -16.90 1.43 -8.19
N SER A 335 -18.15 1.35 -8.63
CA SER A 335 -19.33 1.52 -7.77
C SER A 335 -19.51 0.37 -6.77
N SER A 336 -19.01 -0.83 -7.07
CA SER A 336 -19.09 -1.98 -6.15
C SER A 336 -18.16 -1.86 -4.95
N PHE A 337 -17.10 -1.05 -5.05
CA PHE A 337 -16.14 -0.77 -3.97
C PHE A 337 -16.43 0.55 -3.24
N ALA A 338 -17.48 1.28 -3.64
CA ALA A 338 -17.83 2.53 -2.96
C ALA A 338 -18.39 2.24 -1.57
N LEU A 339 -17.99 3.06 -0.58
CA LEU A 339 -18.48 2.96 0.80
C LEU A 339 -20.02 3.09 0.90
N LEU A 340 -20.61 3.85 -0.03
CA LEU A 340 -22.06 4.01 -0.21
C LEU A 340 -22.38 3.75 -1.68
N PRO A 341 -22.64 2.50 -2.08
CA PRO A 341 -23.06 2.19 -3.45
C PRO A 341 -24.37 2.94 -3.80
N ALA A 342 -24.42 3.53 -4.98
CA ALA A 342 -25.63 4.18 -5.47
C ALA A 342 -26.74 3.14 -5.63
N GLN A 343 -27.77 3.21 -4.79
CA GLN A 343 -28.95 2.35 -4.88
C GLN A 343 -30.08 3.10 -5.58
N ASN A 344 -30.50 2.64 -6.74
CA ASN A 344 -31.70 3.13 -7.42
C ASN A 344 -32.94 2.53 -6.74
N THR A 345 -33.40 3.14 -5.64
CA THR A 345 -34.58 2.69 -4.88
C THR A 345 -35.88 3.37 -5.35
N THR A 346 -35.81 4.32 -6.28
CA THR A 346 -36.99 4.95 -6.89
C THR A 346 -37.51 4.07 -8.01
N GLY A 347 -38.81 3.81 -8.07
CA GLY A 347 -39.49 2.81 -8.92
C GLY A 347 -39.26 2.86 -10.44
N ASN A 348 -38.33 3.68 -10.92
CA ASN A 348 -37.96 3.74 -12.35
C ASN A 348 -36.49 3.26 -12.45
N TRP A 349 -36.28 2.01 -12.89
CA TRP A 349 -34.95 1.46 -13.09
C TRP A 349 -34.36 1.94 -14.42
N VAL A 350 -33.17 2.55 -14.36
CA VAL A 350 -32.40 2.96 -15.54
C VAL A 350 -31.08 2.19 -15.54
N LYS A 351 -30.79 1.47 -16.64
CA LYS A 351 -29.49 0.81 -16.82
C LYS A 351 -28.41 1.88 -17.06
N VAL A 352 -27.47 1.98 -16.13
CA VAL A 352 -26.28 2.85 -16.25
C VAL A 352 -25.08 1.99 -16.55
N VAL A 353 -24.37 2.29 -17.64
CA VAL A 353 -23.12 1.61 -18.02
C VAL A 353 -22.08 1.85 -16.91
N GLN A 354 -21.52 0.77 -16.40
CA GLN A 354 -20.53 0.83 -15.35
C GLN A 354 -19.13 1.05 -15.92
N ARG A 355 -18.24 1.62 -15.10
CA ARG A 355 -16.81 1.73 -15.41
C ARG A 355 -16.05 0.69 -14.61
N ILE A 356 -15.17 -0.03 -15.29
CA ILE A 356 -14.35 -1.09 -14.68
C ILE A 356 -12.90 -0.62 -14.67
N PRO A 357 -12.29 -0.47 -13.50
CA PRO A 357 -10.89 -0.08 -13.40
C PRO A 357 -9.97 -1.12 -14.05
N MET A 358 -8.99 -0.64 -14.79
CA MET A 358 -7.88 -1.45 -15.28
C MET A 358 -6.55 -0.75 -15.02
N ARG A 359 -5.50 -1.53 -14.84
CA ARG A 359 -4.15 -1.06 -14.67
C ARG A 359 -3.35 -1.30 -15.93
N VAL A 360 -2.65 -0.26 -16.38
CA VAL A 360 -1.76 -0.32 -17.56
C VAL A 360 -0.37 0.06 -17.10
N SER A 361 0.60 -0.84 -17.29
CA SER A 361 2.02 -0.57 -17.00
C SER A 361 2.63 0.33 -18.08
N ILE A 362 3.60 1.15 -17.70
CA ILE A 362 4.35 2.00 -18.61
C ILE A 362 5.73 1.35 -18.81
N GLU A 363 6.06 0.97 -20.05
CA GLU A 363 7.30 0.24 -20.35
C GLU A 363 8.45 1.15 -20.83
N ASP A 364 8.12 2.27 -21.45
CA ASP A 364 9.11 3.12 -22.14
C ASP A 364 9.10 4.55 -21.58
N THR A 365 9.89 4.76 -20.53
CA THR A 365 10.05 6.07 -19.88
C THR A 365 11.38 6.75 -20.20
N GLN A 366 12.37 6.01 -20.77
CA GLN A 366 13.71 6.53 -21.01
C GLN A 366 13.74 7.57 -22.14
N GLY A 367 14.37 8.70 -21.89
CA GLY A 367 14.50 9.78 -22.87
C GLY A 367 13.22 10.58 -23.14
N LYS A 368 12.15 10.34 -22.40
CA LYS A 368 10.87 11.06 -22.47
C LYS A 368 10.69 12.03 -21.31
N PRO A 369 9.79 13.01 -21.42
CA PRO A 369 9.49 13.92 -20.33
C PRO A 369 9.04 13.19 -19.06
N PRO A 370 9.34 13.71 -17.86
CA PRO A 370 8.98 13.07 -16.60
C PRO A 370 7.46 13.08 -16.39
N LEU A 371 6.92 11.92 -16.06
CA LEU A 371 5.52 11.75 -15.74
C LEU A 371 5.28 12.08 -14.27
N ARG A 372 4.11 12.63 -13.96
CA ARG A 372 3.69 12.96 -12.60
C ARG A 372 2.33 12.33 -12.28
N VAL A 373 2.15 11.94 -11.05
CA VAL A 373 0.89 11.42 -10.54
C VAL A 373 -0.23 12.44 -10.72
N GLY A 374 -1.40 11.98 -11.14
CA GLY A 374 -2.57 12.82 -11.39
C GLY A 374 -2.64 13.44 -12.77
N MET A 375 -1.62 13.28 -13.63
CA MET A 375 -1.72 13.72 -15.03
C MET A 375 -2.81 12.90 -15.75
N SER A 376 -3.65 13.59 -16.52
CA SER A 376 -4.66 12.98 -17.37
C SER A 376 -4.02 12.37 -18.61
N THR A 377 -4.54 11.23 -19.02
CA THR A 377 -4.03 10.46 -20.15
C THR A 377 -5.17 9.89 -20.97
N VAL A 378 -4.91 9.68 -22.27
CA VAL A 378 -5.73 8.84 -23.12
C VAL A 378 -4.98 7.54 -23.34
N VAL A 379 -5.68 6.42 -23.19
CA VAL A 379 -5.12 5.08 -23.33
C VAL A 379 -5.83 4.38 -24.48
N ASP A 380 -5.06 3.98 -25.49
CA ASP A 380 -5.48 3.25 -26.65
C ASP A 380 -4.96 1.81 -26.58
N VAL A 381 -5.83 0.86 -26.32
CA VAL A 381 -5.48 -0.57 -26.21
C VAL A 381 -5.72 -1.26 -27.54
N GLU A 382 -4.69 -1.93 -28.07
CA GLU A 382 -4.78 -2.74 -29.27
C GLU A 382 -5.45 -4.08 -28.96
N THR A 383 -6.74 -4.17 -29.26
CA THR A 383 -7.53 -5.40 -29.04
C THR A 383 -7.31 -6.46 -30.11
N GLY A 384 -6.85 -6.05 -31.31
CA GLY A 384 -6.70 -6.93 -32.47
C GLY A 384 -8.03 -7.44 -33.04
N HIS A 385 -9.17 -7.00 -32.48
CA HIS A 385 -10.51 -7.42 -32.96
C HIS A 385 -11.08 -6.40 -33.94
N ALA A 386 -11.18 -6.76 -35.22
CA ALA A 386 -11.81 -5.93 -36.24
C ALA A 386 -13.35 -5.93 -36.07
N ARG A 387 -14.00 -4.79 -36.37
CA ARG A 387 -15.49 -4.67 -36.25
C ARG A 387 -16.29 -5.70 -37.03
N GLY A 388 -15.68 -6.29 -38.06
CA GLY A 388 -16.42 -7.22 -38.94
C GLY A 388 -17.44 -6.55 -39.84
N LEU A 389 -18.18 -7.35 -40.59
CA LEU A 389 -19.26 -6.85 -41.44
C LEU A 389 -20.45 -6.38 -40.60
N PRO A 390 -21.08 -5.26 -40.94
CA PRO A 390 -22.30 -4.80 -40.27
C PRO A 390 -23.40 -5.86 -40.28
N ASP A 391 -24.19 -5.97 -39.21
CA ASP A 391 -25.21 -7.00 -39.01
C ASP A 391 -26.22 -7.09 -40.17
N PHE A 392 -26.56 -5.97 -40.80
CA PHE A 392 -27.45 -5.97 -41.95
C PHE A 392 -26.86 -6.66 -43.20
N VAL A 393 -25.52 -6.60 -43.34
CA VAL A 393 -24.77 -7.26 -44.43
C VAL A 393 -24.69 -8.76 -44.16
N ASN A 394 -24.43 -9.15 -42.90
CA ASN A 394 -24.42 -10.55 -42.47
C ASN A 394 -25.79 -11.19 -42.69
N LYS A 395 -26.86 -10.46 -42.35
CA LYS A 395 -28.24 -10.91 -42.57
C LYS A 395 -28.60 -11.03 -44.06
N LEU A 396 -28.07 -10.12 -44.92
CA LEU A 396 -28.27 -10.16 -46.36
C LEU A 396 -27.51 -11.31 -47.04
N LEU A 397 -26.32 -11.66 -46.49
CA LEU A 397 -25.46 -12.75 -46.98
C LEU A 397 -25.84 -14.12 -46.43
N GLY A 398 -26.90 -14.22 -45.60
CA GLY A 398 -27.39 -15.47 -45.04
C GLY A 398 -26.39 -16.17 -44.12
N ARG A 399 -25.37 -15.44 -43.57
CA ARG A 399 -24.47 -15.98 -42.57
C ARG A 399 -25.15 -15.95 -41.22
N PRO A 400 -25.25 -17.09 -40.51
CA PRO A 400 -25.71 -17.06 -39.13
C PRO A 400 -24.77 -16.17 -38.31
N GLN A 401 -25.31 -15.37 -37.35
CA GLN A 401 -24.54 -14.71 -36.35
C GLN A 401 -23.67 -15.77 -35.67
N GLY A 402 -22.37 -15.62 -35.73
CA GLY A 402 -21.47 -16.48 -34.97
C GLY A 402 -21.84 -16.33 -33.50
N GLY A 403 -22.39 -17.38 -32.93
CA GLY A 403 -22.49 -17.54 -31.51
C GLY A 403 -21.07 -17.58 -30.99
N ASP A 404 -20.75 -16.72 -30.03
CA ASP A 404 -19.55 -16.80 -29.22
C ASP A 404 -19.59 -18.14 -28.51
N ASP A 405 -18.80 -19.10 -29.02
CA ASP A 405 -18.52 -20.34 -28.31
C ASP A 405 -17.55 -20.00 -27.18
N GLU A 406 -18.05 -20.25 -25.94
CA GLU A 406 -17.43 -20.47 -24.61
C GLU A 406 -16.12 -19.77 -24.23
#